data_9c2500f6c480d03baa9d0815ecc19dea
#
_entry.id   9c2500f6c480d03baa9d0815ecc19dea
#
_cell.length_a   1.000
_cell.length_b   1.000
_cell.length_c   1.000
_cell.angle_alpha   90.00
_cell.angle_beta   90.00
_cell.angle_gamma   90.00
#
_symmetry.space_group_name_H-M   'P 1'
#
loop_
_entity.id
_entity.type
_entity.pdbx_description
1 polymer ?
#
loop_
_entity_poly.entity_id
_entity_poly.type
_entity_poly.pdbx_seq_one_letter_code
_entity_poly.pdbx_strand_id
1 'polypeptide(L)'
;MTKEQLGTLILNSKGQLYSTAKTILYSDEDCADAIQETIAKGFSKIDTLRNDKYAKTWLIRILINECYTILRKSGKYVSLEEISDMRELPTK
;
A
#
# COMPACT_ATOMS: atom_id res chain seq x y z
N MET A 1 -13.67 14.88 3.74
CA MET A 1 -13.31 14.13 4.97
C MET A 1 -12.34 14.95 5.82
N THR A 2 -12.56 14.95 7.10
CA THR A 2 -11.65 15.64 8.00
C THR A 2 -10.51 14.72 8.42
N LYS A 3 -9.45 15.31 8.94
CA LYS A 3 -8.32 14.52 9.42
C LYS A 3 -8.73 13.61 10.57
N GLU A 4 -9.65 14.06 11.41
CA GLU A 4 -10.15 13.23 12.49
C GLU A 4 -10.90 12.01 11.95
N GLN A 5 -11.72 12.23 10.95
CA GLN A 5 -12.44 11.12 10.32
C GLN A 5 -11.51 10.14 9.67
N LEU A 6 -10.46 10.64 9.04
CA LEU A 6 -9.47 9.76 8.43
C LEU A 6 -8.75 8.94 9.50
N GLY A 7 -8.39 9.58 10.62
CA GLY A 7 -7.76 8.87 11.72
C GLY A 7 -8.61 7.73 12.23
N THR A 8 -9.91 7.99 12.38
CA THR A 8 -10.84 6.95 12.84
C THR A 8 -10.92 5.82 11.82
N LEU A 9 -10.97 6.15 10.55
CA LEU A 9 -11.01 5.14 9.50
C LEU A 9 -9.77 4.27 9.55
N ILE A 10 -8.61 4.87 9.72
CA ILE A 10 -7.35 4.14 9.79
C ILE A 10 -7.37 3.18 10.97
N LEU A 11 -7.77 3.66 12.14
CA LEU A 11 -7.83 2.82 13.33
C LEU A 11 -8.77 1.64 13.15
N ASN A 12 -9.91 1.89 12.52
CA ASN A 12 -10.89 0.82 12.30
C ASN A 12 -10.49 -0.13 11.19
N SER A 13 -9.51 0.24 10.38
CA SER A 13 -9.09 -0.57 9.23
C SER A 13 -7.73 -1.22 9.43
N LYS A 14 -7.15 -1.14 10.61
CA LYS A 14 -5.78 -1.62 10.85
C LYS A 14 -5.58 -3.06 10.43
N GLY A 15 -6.50 -3.92 10.83
CA GLY A 15 -6.41 -5.34 10.49
C GLY A 15 -6.41 -5.57 8.99
N GLN A 16 -7.29 -4.86 8.30
CA GLN A 16 -7.40 -5.01 6.86
C GLN A 16 -6.16 -4.45 6.14
N LEU A 17 -5.63 -3.33 6.63
CA LEU A 17 -4.42 -2.77 6.07
C LEU A 17 -3.26 -3.75 6.23
N TYR A 18 -3.13 -4.31 7.41
CA TYR A 18 -2.06 -5.28 7.67
C TYR A 18 -2.21 -6.52 6.79
N SER A 19 -3.41 -7.07 6.72
CA SER A 19 -3.67 -8.24 5.90
C SER A 19 -3.31 -7.99 4.44
N THR A 20 -3.70 -6.82 3.93
CA THR A 20 -3.40 -6.46 2.56
C THR A 20 -1.89 -6.37 2.33
N ALA A 21 -1.19 -5.72 3.25
CA ALA A 21 0.26 -5.60 3.12
C ALA A 21 0.94 -6.97 3.15
N LYS A 22 0.45 -7.88 3.98
CA LYS A 22 1.04 -9.22 4.09
C LYS A 22 0.86 -10.03 2.80
N THR A 23 -0.11 -9.73 1.99
CA THR A 23 -0.25 -10.44 0.72
C THR A 23 0.83 -10.03 -0.27
N ILE A 24 1.49 -8.91 -0.04
CA ILE A 24 2.50 -8.38 -0.95
C ILE A 24 3.90 -8.48 -0.35
N LEU A 25 4.01 -8.20 0.94
CA LEU A 25 5.31 -8.16 1.64
C LEU A 25 5.41 -9.32 2.60
N TYR A 26 6.63 -9.86 2.74
CA TYR A 26 6.84 -11.02 3.60
C TYR A 26 7.09 -10.64 5.05
N SER A 27 7.87 -9.59 5.30
CA SER A 27 8.28 -9.29 6.65
C SER A 27 7.30 -8.34 7.32
N ASP A 28 7.12 -8.54 8.63
CA ASP A 28 6.28 -7.66 9.41
C ASP A 28 6.83 -6.24 9.44
N GLU A 29 8.14 -6.14 9.41
CA GLU A 29 8.81 -4.84 9.41
C GLU A 29 8.45 -4.04 8.16
N ASP A 30 8.50 -4.70 7.00
CA ASP A 30 8.13 -4.05 5.75
C ASP A 30 6.67 -3.66 5.74
N CYS A 31 5.82 -4.52 6.30
CA CYS A 31 4.40 -4.21 6.38
C CYS A 31 4.16 -2.97 7.24
N ALA A 32 4.86 -2.88 8.37
CA ALA A 32 4.72 -1.72 9.24
C ALA A 32 5.17 -0.45 8.53
N ASP A 33 6.27 -0.54 7.80
CA ASP A 33 6.78 0.61 7.04
C ASP A 33 5.77 1.07 5.99
N ALA A 34 5.18 0.11 5.27
CA ALA A 34 4.19 0.43 4.25
C ALA A 34 2.98 1.11 4.87
N ILE A 35 2.53 0.61 6.02
CA ILE A 35 1.37 1.18 6.68
C ILE A 35 1.66 2.59 7.18
N GLN A 36 2.83 2.80 7.76
CA GLN A 36 3.20 4.14 8.23
C GLN A 36 3.25 5.14 7.08
N GLU A 37 3.86 4.73 5.97
CA GLU A 37 3.91 5.61 4.80
C GLU A 37 2.51 5.90 4.27
N THR A 38 1.65 4.88 4.29
CA THR A 38 0.28 5.02 3.84
C THR A 38 -0.47 6.04 4.70
N ILE A 39 -0.28 5.97 6.01
CA ILE A 39 -0.92 6.90 6.92
C ILE A 39 -0.44 8.33 6.64
N ALA A 40 0.86 8.50 6.51
CA ALA A 40 1.43 9.83 6.23
C ALA A 40 0.89 10.39 4.93
N LYS A 41 0.87 9.57 3.88
CA LYS A 41 0.37 10.02 2.59
C LYS A 41 -1.13 10.25 2.59
N GLY A 42 -1.86 9.44 3.36
CA GLY A 42 -3.29 9.64 3.50
C GLY A 42 -3.61 11.01 4.06
N PHE A 43 -2.94 11.40 5.12
CA PHE A 43 -3.17 12.71 5.70
C PHE A 43 -2.69 13.82 4.78
N SER A 44 -1.58 13.59 4.10
CA SER A 44 -1.03 14.59 3.18
C SER A 44 -1.94 14.83 1.97
N LYS A 45 -2.63 13.78 1.52
CA LYS A 45 -3.43 13.84 0.30
C LYS A 45 -4.93 13.81 0.56
N ILE A 46 -5.33 14.07 1.79
CA ILE A 46 -6.74 13.98 2.16
C ILE A 46 -7.61 14.87 1.28
N ASP A 47 -7.07 15.99 0.83
CA ASP A 47 -7.82 16.93 -0.01
C ASP A 47 -8.11 16.38 -1.41
N THR A 48 -7.40 15.33 -1.82
CA THR A 48 -7.65 14.73 -3.12
C THR A 48 -8.78 13.73 -3.09
N LEU A 49 -9.24 13.34 -1.92
CA LEU A 49 -10.36 12.43 -1.79
C LEU A 49 -11.64 13.20 -2.07
N ARG A 50 -12.31 12.85 -3.15
CA ARG A 50 -13.49 13.60 -3.59
C ARG A 50 -14.78 13.13 -2.94
N ASN A 51 -14.84 11.86 -2.57
CA ASN A 51 -16.04 11.28 -2.02
C ASN A 51 -15.66 10.38 -0.85
N ASP A 52 -16.11 10.76 0.34
CA ASP A 52 -15.77 10.03 1.57
C ASP A 52 -16.19 8.57 1.50
N LYS A 53 -17.19 8.28 0.71
CA LYS A 53 -17.68 6.93 0.52
C LYS A 53 -16.58 5.98 0.06
N TYR A 54 -15.61 6.49 -0.69
CA TYR A 54 -14.53 5.68 -1.25
C TYR A 54 -13.23 5.80 -0.46
N ALA A 55 -13.29 6.36 0.74
CA ALA A 55 -12.09 6.64 1.51
C ALA A 55 -11.29 5.37 1.80
N LYS A 56 -11.96 4.28 2.14
CA LYS A 56 -11.27 3.04 2.46
C LYS A 56 -10.56 2.47 1.24
N THR A 57 -11.23 2.43 0.10
CA THR A 57 -10.62 1.96 -1.14
C THR A 57 -9.46 2.85 -1.54
N TRP A 58 -9.62 4.15 -1.38
CA TRP A 58 -8.57 5.11 -1.67
C TRP A 58 -7.34 4.86 -0.80
N LEU A 59 -7.57 4.61 0.49
CA LEU A 59 -6.49 4.34 1.42
C LEU A 59 -5.75 3.04 1.09
N ILE A 60 -6.51 2.00 0.76
CA ILE A 60 -5.93 0.71 0.40
C ILE A 60 -5.11 0.83 -0.88
N ARG A 61 -5.54 1.66 -1.81
CA ARG A 61 -4.80 1.88 -3.04
C ARG A 61 -3.44 2.53 -2.74
N ILE A 62 -3.42 3.48 -1.81
CA ILE A 62 -2.16 4.08 -1.38
C ILE A 62 -1.26 3.00 -0.78
N LEU A 63 -1.83 2.16 0.06
CA LEU A 63 -1.08 1.09 0.71
C LEU A 63 -0.45 0.14 -0.30
N ILE A 64 -1.22 -0.28 -1.30
CA ILE A 64 -0.71 -1.21 -2.30
C ILE A 64 0.47 -0.59 -3.05
N ASN A 65 0.35 0.70 -3.39
CA ASN A 65 1.45 1.39 -4.05
C ASN A 65 2.70 1.43 -3.16
N GLU A 66 2.53 1.65 -1.86
CA GLU A 66 3.67 1.67 -0.95
C GLU A 66 4.31 0.30 -0.81
N CYS A 67 3.48 -0.74 -0.79
CA CYS A 67 4.02 -2.09 -0.71
C CYS A 67 4.88 -2.43 -1.92
N TYR A 68 4.43 -2.10 -3.11
CA TYR A 68 5.22 -2.35 -4.30
C TYR A 68 6.47 -1.50 -4.36
N THR A 69 6.41 -0.29 -3.83
CA THR A 69 7.59 0.55 -3.73
C THR A 69 8.66 -0.11 -2.87
N ILE A 70 8.23 -0.68 -1.74
CA ILE A 70 9.16 -1.35 -0.84
C ILE A 70 9.75 -2.60 -1.50
N LEU A 71 8.92 -3.36 -2.21
CA LEU A 71 9.41 -4.53 -2.91
C LEU A 71 10.52 -4.17 -3.90
N ARG A 72 10.31 -3.11 -4.67
CA ARG A 72 11.31 -2.70 -5.64
C ARG A 72 12.60 -2.26 -4.96
N LYS A 73 12.48 -1.53 -3.87
CA LYS A 73 13.67 -1.03 -3.17
C LYS A 73 14.44 -2.15 -2.49
N SER A 74 13.75 -3.15 -1.99
CA SER A 74 14.40 -4.23 -1.26
C SER A 74 15.03 -5.27 -2.16
N GLY A 75 14.80 -5.18 -3.45
CA GLY A 75 15.33 -6.15 -4.39
C GLY A 75 14.53 -7.44 -4.50
N LYS A 76 13.50 -7.57 -3.69
CA LYS A 76 12.69 -8.78 -3.71
C LYS A 76 11.84 -8.89 -4.95
N TYR A 77 11.70 -7.80 -5.67
CA TYR A 77 10.93 -7.74 -6.88
C TYR A 77 11.76 -8.17 -8.10
N VAL A 78 13.03 -8.45 -7.86
CA VAL A 78 13.96 -8.75 -8.94
C VAL A 78 13.56 -9.99 -9.71
N SER A 79 12.98 -10.97 -9.02
CA SER A 79 12.59 -12.20 -9.69
C SER A 79 11.64 -11.94 -10.84
N LEU A 80 10.81 -10.93 -10.72
CA LEU A 80 9.91 -10.58 -11.81
C LEU A 80 10.66 -10.03 -13.01
N GLU A 81 11.69 -9.23 -12.74
CA GLU A 81 12.51 -8.72 -13.81
C GLU A 81 13.26 -9.83 -14.53
N GLU A 82 13.75 -10.78 -13.76
CA GLU A 82 14.43 -11.92 -14.34
C GLU A 82 13.50 -12.71 -15.25
N ILE A 83 12.27 -12.89 -14.81
CA ILE A 83 11.27 -13.56 -15.61
C ILE A 83 11.00 -12.79 -16.89
N SER A 84 10.88 -11.48 -16.76
CA SER A 84 10.64 -10.63 -17.92
C SER A 84 11.74 -10.74 -18.94
N ASP A 85 12.95 -10.79 -18.45
CA ASP A 85 14.09 -10.90 -19.35
C ASP A 85 14.07 -12.21 -20.12
N MET A 86 13.59 -13.21 -19.47
CA MET A 86 13.47 -14.47 -20.11
C MET A 86 12.30 -14.52 -21.04
N ARG A 87 11.37 -13.80 -20.92
CA ARG A 87 10.24 -13.69 -21.28
C ARG A 87 9.39 -13.72 -21.78
N GLU A 88 9.47 -13.63 -21.12
CA GLU A 88 8.72 -13.52 -20.84
C GLU A 88 7.94 -13.36 -20.53
N LEU A 89 7.72 -13.41 -20.59
CA LEU A 89 6.83 -13.24 -19.92
C LEU A 89 6.14 -12.96 -19.88
N PRO A 90 5.98 -13.20 -20.06
CA PRO A 90 5.14 -12.77 -19.77
C PRO A 90 4.56 -12.37 -19.45
N THR A 91 4.59 -12.06 -19.68
CA THR A 91 4.30 -11.77 -19.24
C THR A 91 3.96 -11.41 -19.15
N LYS A 92 4.15 -11.31 -19.47
CA LYS A 92 4.09 -10.94 -19.31
C LYS A 92 3.90 -10.84 -19.36
#